data_9b32c0a8116b08e19863ccf6e729aeb6
#
_entry.id   9b32c0a8116b08e19863ccf6e729aeb6
#
_cell.length_a   1.000
_cell.length_b   1.000
_cell.length_c   1.000
_cell.angle_alpha   90.00
_cell.angle_beta   90.00
_cell.angle_gamma   90.00
#
_symmetry.space_group_name_H-M   'P 1'
#
loop_
_entity.id
_entity.type
_entity.pdbx_description
1 polymer ?
#
loop_
_entity_poly.entity_id
_entity_poly.type
_entity_poly.pdbx_seq_one_letter_code
_entity_poly.pdbx_strand_id
1 'polypeptide(L)'
;MTAEETASSFINYQPSQRERLRALVETPQWQSILTRGSALQQWKAQVRVPPSAPGQQAMAADFLKGRNAERVQGLLRQGVRDEKVLVEALGNWETALAGDERFPMAFLGLVLTLDCHFLPRCLYCNQTWLPRRLTVDDWKALLQEAAEPTPPYVYLTGGEPLQLGAEVWGDEGLAAFATKLGCAVNINTNAVLITPQVALQLVKVGLARLHISVDSADPQVQAELFQGASRSEAVWKGILNVQIAREVLGANHPQIHINCVLTAQNLFGFPELLRSLLEVRKVRSDGYQGKTTDDPLFRDFAFHLIPVGGSENALIRPTAEEWKRFYTETWAEAEQVWEDYQTAVGVPQAERKPLARHVPFASPFLRAEHHMSLDEYCEMAARGFYWQGALTDRCYVAPTQAFVLPDGSLHWCGAHAIRRPRALGDAQQSGLRDTIRANLARLGGCPNEFCSSCAGATCVINQGTERALKDQVAKWLRDYEPSPSDRRTAS
;
A
#
# COMPACT_ATOMS: atom_id res chain seq x y z
N MET A 1 15.21 18.71 24.82
CA MET A 1 14.18 17.83 25.41
C MET A 1 14.94 16.76 26.17
N THR A 2 14.69 16.63 27.44
CA THR A 2 15.29 15.57 28.27
C THR A 2 14.52 14.26 28.07
N ALA A 3 15.05 13.14 28.60
CA ALA A 3 14.32 11.88 28.62
C ALA A 3 13.00 12.00 29.39
N GLU A 4 13.00 12.77 30.47
CA GLU A 4 11.83 13.02 31.31
C GLU A 4 10.76 13.84 30.59
N GLU A 5 11.16 14.89 29.87
CA GLU A 5 10.26 15.65 28.99
C GLU A 5 9.71 14.78 27.85
N THR A 6 10.53 13.90 27.27
CA THR A 6 10.07 12.96 26.24
C THR A 6 9.10 11.93 26.83
N ALA A 7 9.40 11.37 28.02
CA ALA A 7 8.53 10.42 28.69
C ALA A 7 7.18 11.04 29.09
N SER A 8 7.14 12.34 29.38
CA SER A 8 5.89 13.06 29.66
C SER A 8 4.99 13.20 28.44
N SER A 9 5.54 13.17 27.22
CA SER A 9 4.77 13.22 25.97
C SER A 9 4.00 11.94 25.67
N PHE A 10 4.31 10.82 26.36
CA PHE A 10 3.62 9.54 26.16
C PHE A 10 2.25 9.45 26.85
N ILE A 11 1.71 10.57 27.34
CA ILE A 11 0.39 10.62 28.01
C ILE A 11 -0.74 10.05 27.10
N ASN A 12 -0.58 10.15 25.80
CA ASN A 12 -1.56 9.72 24.81
C ASN A 12 -1.44 8.24 24.40
N TYR A 13 -0.66 7.45 25.11
CA TYR A 13 -0.53 6.01 24.87
C TYR A 13 -1.18 5.22 26.01
N GLN A 14 -1.56 3.97 25.74
CA GLN A 14 -2.07 3.05 26.76
C GLN A 14 -1.06 2.87 27.88
N PRO A 15 -1.48 2.61 29.15
CA PRO A 15 -0.57 2.52 30.29
C PRO A 15 0.58 1.52 30.09
N SER A 16 0.27 0.30 29.62
CA SER A 16 1.27 -0.73 29.32
C SER A 16 2.30 -0.27 28.29
N GLN A 17 1.84 0.46 27.30
CA GLN A 17 2.69 0.99 26.25
C GLN A 17 3.56 2.14 26.73
N ARG A 18 3.07 2.99 27.63
CA ARG A 18 3.88 4.07 28.24
C ARG A 18 5.11 3.53 28.96
N GLU A 19 4.97 2.42 29.67
CA GLU A 19 6.09 1.78 30.37
C GLU A 19 7.14 1.27 29.37
N ARG A 20 6.71 0.62 28.29
CA ARG A 20 7.62 0.15 27.22
C ARG A 20 8.34 1.30 26.54
N LEU A 21 7.64 2.39 26.21
CA LEU A 21 8.22 3.59 25.60
C LEU A 21 9.21 4.27 26.55
N ARG A 22 8.89 4.38 27.86
CA ARG A 22 9.79 4.93 28.87
C ARG A 22 11.06 4.10 29.01
N ALA A 23 10.92 2.79 29.17
CA ALA A 23 12.07 1.89 29.24
C ALA A 23 12.98 2.00 28.01
N LEU A 24 12.39 2.16 26.82
CA LEU A 24 13.16 2.30 25.60
C LEU A 24 13.88 3.65 25.50
N VAL A 25 13.25 4.76 25.95
CA VAL A 25 13.87 6.10 26.01
C VAL A 25 15.05 6.13 26.97
N GLU A 26 15.02 5.34 28.04
CA GLU A 26 16.12 5.23 29.00
C GLU A 26 17.33 4.43 28.48
N THR A 27 17.21 3.78 27.33
CA THR A 27 18.36 3.07 26.73
C THR A 27 19.50 4.02 26.36
N PRO A 28 20.78 3.56 26.44
CA PRO A 28 21.93 4.39 26.09
C PRO A 28 21.85 5.02 24.68
N GLN A 29 21.21 4.32 23.73
CA GLN A 29 21.04 4.80 22.37
C GLN A 29 20.15 6.05 22.31
N TRP A 30 18.97 6.03 22.96
CA TRP A 30 18.08 7.19 23.02
C TRP A 30 18.67 8.30 23.90
N GLN A 31 19.28 7.96 25.04
CA GLN A 31 19.93 8.94 25.93
C GLN A 31 21.02 9.70 25.19
N SER A 32 21.87 9.02 24.43
CA SER A 32 22.90 9.66 23.59
C SER A 32 22.33 10.66 22.57
N ILE A 33 21.11 10.43 22.07
CA ILE A 33 20.44 11.32 21.14
C ILE A 33 19.80 12.51 21.85
N LEU A 34 19.07 12.24 22.94
CA LEU A 34 18.32 13.27 23.67
C LEU A 34 19.21 14.28 24.37
N THR A 35 20.42 13.89 24.78
CA THR A 35 21.42 14.80 25.35
C THR A 35 22.05 15.76 24.34
N ARG A 36 21.87 15.53 23.03
CA ARG A 36 22.35 16.45 21.97
C ARG A 36 21.37 17.59 21.71
N GLY A 37 20.94 18.32 22.72
CA GLY A 37 19.84 19.29 22.69
C GLY A 37 19.82 20.23 21.47
N SER A 38 20.96 20.83 21.08
CA SER A 38 21.03 21.75 19.92
C SER A 38 20.84 21.01 18.59
N ALA A 39 21.42 19.84 18.42
CA ALA A 39 21.27 19.04 17.21
C ALA A 39 19.82 18.54 17.03
N LEU A 40 19.16 18.20 18.14
CA LEU A 40 17.77 17.80 18.10
C LEU A 40 16.84 18.95 17.71
N GLN A 41 17.09 20.17 18.16
CA GLN A 41 16.34 21.35 17.73
C GLN A 41 16.54 21.64 16.24
N GLN A 42 17.76 21.48 15.73
CA GLN A 42 18.01 21.57 14.30
C GLN A 42 17.25 20.51 13.49
N TRP A 43 17.18 19.28 13.99
CA TRP A 43 16.40 18.23 13.34
C TRP A 43 14.90 18.53 13.33
N LYS A 44 14.34 19.03 14.45
CA LYS A 44 12.94 19.48 14.51
C LYS A 44 12.64 20.54 13.45
N ALA A 45 13.53 21.52 13.28
CA ALA A 45 13.37 22.56 12.26
C ALA A 45 13.48 22.05 10.82
N GLN A 46 14.05 20.87 10.61
CA GLN A 46 14.23 20.25 9.30
C GLN A 46 13.15 19.20 8.96
N VAL A 47 12.22 18.89 9.90
CA VAL A 47 11.15 17.93 9.65
C VAL A 47 10.30 18.41 8.48
N ARG A 48 10.21 17.54 7.46
CA ARG A 48 9.37 17.80 6.28
C ARG A 48 8.00 17.20 6.47
N VAL A 49 6.98 17.91 6.06
CA VAL A 49 5.62 17.36 5.96
C VAL A 49 5.58 16.44 4.75
N PRO A 50 5.10 15.19 4.92
CA PRO A 50 4.97 14.29 3.78
C PRO A 50 4.04 14.86 2.71
N PRO A 51 4.43 14.81 1.44
CA PRO A 51 3.52 15.12 0.34
C PRO A 51 2.33 14.16 0.30
N SER A 52 1.21 14.61 -0.23
CA SER A 52 0.06 13.77 -0.57
C SER A 52 0.13 13.43 -2.06
N ALA A 53 -0.01 12.14 -2.39
CA ALA A 53 -0.19 11.75 -3.78
C ALA A 53 -1.68 11.61 -4.10
N PRO A 54 -2.11 11.95 -5.32
CA PRO A 54 -3.47 11.68 -5.77
C PRO A 54 -3.74 10.18 -5.78
N GLY A 55 -4.99 9.80 -5.49
CA GLY A 55 -5.38 8.39 -5.52
C GLY A 55 -5.24 7.81 -6.93
N GLN A 56 -4.63 6.64 -7.05
CA GLN A 56 -4.38 5.97 -8.34
C GLN A 56 -5.66 5.76 -9.15
N GLN A 57 -6.76 5.39 -8.47
CA GLN A 57 -8.08 5.22 -9.08
C GLN A 57 -8.58 6.51 -9.74
N ALA A 58 -8.56 7.61 -8.99
CA ALA A 58 -9.03 8.90 -9.49
C ALA A 58 -8.16 9.39 -10.66
N MET A 59 -6.85 9.28 -10.53
CA MET A 59 -5.91 9.70 -11.57
C MET A 59 -6.14 8.96 -12.88
N ALA A 60 -6.27 7.63 -12.85
CA ALA A 60 -6.53 6.83 -14.05
C ALA A 60 -7.89 7.18 -14.68
N ALA A 61 -8.94 7.25 -13.88
CA ALA A 61 -10.29 7.56 -14.36
C ALA A 61 -10.38 8.97 -14.94
N ASP A 62 -9.82 9.97 -14.27
CA ASP A 62 -9.90 11.37 -14.70
C ASP A 62 -9.07 11.63 -15.95
N PHE A 63 -7.89 11.00 -16.05
CA PHE A 63 -7.08 11.06 -17.27
C PHE A 63 -7.82 10.48 -18.47
N LEU A 64 -8.37 9.26 -18.34
CA LEU A 64 -9.12 8.60 -19.42
C LEU A 64 -10.36 9.39 -19.81
N LYS A 65 -11.14 9.87 -18.83
CA LYS A 65 -12.31 10.73 -19.08
C LYS A 65 -11.93 12.02 -19.82
N GLY A 66 -10.87 12.67 -19.40
CA GLY A 66 -10.40 13.91 -20.03
C GLY A 66 -9.95 13.71 -21.48
N ARG A 67 -9.19 12.63 -21.75
CA ARG A 67 -8.60 12.38 -23.06
C ARG A 67 -9.56 11.79 -24.08
N ASN A 68 -10.50 10.94 -23.67
CA ASN A 68 -11.38 10.21 -24.56
C ASN A 68 -12.81 10.80 -24.64
N ALA A 69 -13.12 11.89 -23.93
CA ALA A 69 -14.45 12.47 -23.88
C ALA A 69 -15.00 12.80 -25.26
N GLU A 70 -14.24 13.52 -26.10
CA GLU A 70 -14.66 13.92 -27.44
C GLU A 70 -14.98 12.73 -28.34
N ARG A 71 -14.16 11.68 -28.26
CA ARG A 71 -14.41 10.44 -29.00
C ARG A 71 -15.74 9.81 -28.62
N VAL A 72 -16.02 9.70 -27.32
CA VAL A 72 -17.27 9.11 -26.83
C VAL A 72 -18.45 9.98 -27.21
N GLN A 73 -18.33 11.30 -27.10
CA GLN A 73 -19.36 12.24 -27.56
C GLN A 73 -19.60 12.13 -29.08
N GLY A 74 -18.54 11.89 -29.86
CA GLY A 74 -18.66 11.60 -31.30
C GLY A 74 -19.47 10.34 -31.57
N LEU A 75 -19.21 9.24 -30.86
CA LEU A 75 -19.98 8.00 -30.96
C LEU A 75 -21.47 8.20 -30.58
N LEU A 76 -21.73 8.98 -29.54
CA LEU A 76 -23.09 9.33 -29.12
C LEU A 76 -23.84 10.09 -30.23
N ARG A 77 -23.19 11.06 -30.92
CA ARG A 77 -23.75 11.79 -32.06
C ARG A 77 -24.02 10.86 -33.26
N GLN A 78 -23.22 9.81 -33.43
CA GLN A 78 -23.43 8.77 -34.45
C GLN A 78 -24.52 7.76 -34.08
N GLY A 79 -25.19 7.92 -32.95
CA GLY A 79 -26.29 7.07 -32.51
C GLY A 79 -25.87 5.82 -31.71
N VAL A 80 -24.59 5.67 -31.36
CA VAL A 80 -24.14 4.57 -30.49
C VAL A 80 -24.74 4.75 -29.08
N ARG A 81 -25.44 3.72 -28.59
CA ARG A 81 -26.08 3.71 -27.27
C ARG A 81 -25.70 2.52 -26.43
N ASP A 82 -24.88 1.64 -26.94
CA ASP A 82 -24.34 0.48 -26.21
C ASP A 82 -23.34 0.98 -25.16
N GLU A 83 -23.71 0.81 -23.88
CA GLU A 83 -22.90 1.24 -22.74
C GLU A 83 -21.50 0.58 -22.77
N LYS A 84 -21.42 -0.71 -23.10
CA LYS A 84 -20.15 -1.44 -23.17
C LYS A 84 -19.21 -0.83 -24.21
N VAL A 85 -19.71 -0.54 -25.40
CA VAL A 85 -18.93 0.10 -26.47
C VAL A 85 -18.43 1.49 -26.04
N LEU A 86 -19.26 2.27 -25.38
CA LEU A 86 -18.91 3.61 -24.90
C LEU A 86 -17.88 3.56 -23.76
N VAL A 87 -18.03 2.61 -22.82
CA VAL A 87 -17.06 2.39 -21.73
C VAL A 87 -15.72 1.92 -22.30
N GLU A 88 -15.72 1.01 -23.26
CA GLU A 88 -14.49 0.59 -23.94
C GLU A 88 -13.79 1.75 -24.67
N ALA A 89 -14.56 2.60 -25.35
CA ALA A 89 -14.01 3.77 -26.01
C ALA A 89 -13.45 4.79 -25.02
N LEU A 90 -14.15 5.00 -23.86
CA LEU A 90 -13.69 5.89 -22.82
C LEU A 90 -12.44 5.36 -22.10
N GLY A 91 -12.36 4.06 -21.88
CA GLY A 91 -11.26 3.38 -21.19
C GLY A 91 -10.05 3.03 -22.08
N ASN A 92 -10.01 3.50 -23.31
CA ASN A 92 -8.96 3.14 -24.28
C ASN A 92 -7.68 3.96 -24.04
N TRP A 93 -6.63 3.30 -23.54
CA TRP A 93 -5.35 3.92 -23.27
C TRP A 93 -4.55 4.29 -24.51
N GLU A 94 -4.61 3.50 -25.58
CA GLU A 94 -3.89 3.81 -26.82
C GLU A 94 -4.37 5.15 -27.39
N THR A 95 -5.69 5.36 -27.38
CA THR A 95 -6.27 6.64 -27.81
C THR A 95 -5.94 7.77 -26.84
N ALA A 96 -6.03 7.52 -25.54
CA ALA A 96 -5.76 8.52 -24.50
C ALA A 96 -4.30 9.00 -24.52
N LEU A 97 -3.35 8.16 -24.91
CA LEU A 97 -1.92 8.47 -24.99
C LEU A 97 -1.44 8.83 -26.38
N ALA A 98 -2.32 8.88 -27.38
CA ALA A 98 -1.96 9.29 -28.73
C ALA A 98 -1.44 10.75 -28.72
N GLY A 99 -0.17 10.93 -29.05
CA GLY A 99 0.49 12.24 -29.08
C GLY A 99 0.85 12.85 -27.72
N ASP A 100 0.62 12.16 -26.60
CA ASP A 100 1.01 12.63 -25.28
C ASP A 100 2.31 11.97 -24.80
N GLU A 101 3.35 12.77 -24.63
CA GLU A 101 4.66 12.31 -24.16
C GLU A 101 4.72 12.16 -22.63
N ARG A 102 3.85 12.88 -21.90
CA ARG A 102 3.90 12.99 -20.42
C ARG A 102 2.58 12.66 -19.74
N PHE A 103 2.19 11.40 -19.78
CA PHE A 103 1.03 10.96 -19.00
C PHE A 103 1.35 10.76 -17.51
N PRO A 104 0.37 10.93 -16.60
CA PRO A 104 0.61 10.83 -15.17
C PRO A 104 0.93 9.38 -14.77
N MET A 105 1.92 9.25 -13.87
CA MET A 105 2.20 8.00 -13.16
C MET A 105 1.67 8.14 -11.74
N ALA A 106 0.74 7.29 -11.34
CA ALA A 106 0.12 7.36 -10.03
C ALA A 106 0.91 6.57 -8.97
N PHE A 107 1.65 5.53 -9.42
CA PHE A 107 2.36 4.63 -8.53
C PHE A 107 3.68 4.16 -9.16
N LEU A 108 4.75 4.24 -8.39
CA LEU A 108 6.06 3.73 -8.75
C LEU A 108 6.59 2.81 -7.66
N GLY A 109 6.66 1.50 -7.94
CA GLY A 109 7.29 0.51 -7.07
C GLY A 109 8.76 0.30 -7.46
N LEU A 110 9.66 0.53 -6.54
CA LEU A 110 11.09 0.31 -6.72
C LEU A 110 11.53 -0.85 -5.82
N VAL A 111 11.87 -1.98 -6.43
CA VAL A 111 12.44 -3.14 -5.75
C VAL A 111 13.95 -2.94 -5.69
N LEU A 112 14.43 -2.29 -4.64
CA LEU A 112 15.81 -1.79 -4.55
C LEU A 112 16.85 -2.90 -4.48
N THR A 113 16.50 -4.00 -3.82
CA THR A 113 17.31 -5.20 -3.66
C THR A 113 16.42 -6.40 -3.42
N LEU A 114 16.90 -7.60 -3.71
CA LEU A 114 16.26 -8.84 -3.27
C LEU A 114 17.03 -9.52 -2.15
N ASP A 115 18.09 -8.88 -1.66
CA ASP A 115 18.79 -9.32 -0.47
C ASP A 115 17.99 -8.98 0.79
N CYS A 116 18.09 -9.86 1.78
CA CYS A 116 17.51 -9.68 3.11
C CYS A 116 18.47 -10.25 4.14
N HIS A 117 18.62 -9.55 5.26
CA HIS A 117 19.43 -10.04 6.39
C HIS A 117 18.76 -11.20 7.14
N PHE A 118 17.49 -11.51 6.83
CA PHE A 118 16.85 -12.72 7.31
C PHE A 118 17.38 -13.93 6.54
N LEU A 119 18.25 -14.71 7.20
CA LEU A 119 18.78 -15.98 6.72
C LEU A 119 18.59 -17.03 7.82
N PRO A 120 17.79 -18.06 7.59
CA PRO A 120 16.95 -18.30 6.42
C PRO A 120 15.87 -17.22 6.25
N ARG A 121 15.30 -17.09 5.04
CA ARG A 121 14.22 -16.15 4.73
C ARG A 121 12.92 -16.58 5.41
N CYS A 122 11.94 -15.67 5.49
CA CYS A 122 10.60 -16.00 5.97
C CYS A 122 10.01 -17.19 5.19
N LEU A 123 9.22 -18.03 5.84
CA LEU A 123 8.64 -19.25 5.24
C LEU A 123 7.87 -18.99 3.95
N TYR A 124 7.16 -17.86 3.89
CA TYR A 124 6.35 -17.46 2.75
C TYR A 124 7.11 -16.61 1.71
N CYS A 125 8.39 -16.34 1.94
CA CYS A 125 9.17 -15.48 1.06
C CYS A 125 9.54 -16.21 -0.23
N ASN A 126 8.86 -15.86 -1.31
CA ASN A 126 9.07 -16.42 -2.64
C ASN A 126 9.95 -15.54 -3.55
N GLN A 127 10.67 -14.58 -2.99
CA GLN A 127 11.56 -13.73 -3.76
C GLN A 127 12.78 -14.50 -4.21
N THR A 128 12.93 -14.67 -5.51
CA THR A 128 14.13 -15.26 -6.13
C THR A 128 15.19 -14.18 -6.31
N TRP A 129 16.43 -14.48 -5.97
CA TRP A 129 17.52 -13.53 -6.10
C TRP A 129 17.71 -13.03 -7.54
N LEU A 130 17.96 -11.73 -7.68
CA LEU A 130 18.39 -11.04 -8.89
C LEU A 130 19.57 -10.13 -8.54
N PRO A 131 20.56 -10.00 -9.44
CA PRO A 131 21.67 -9.07 -9.22
C PRO A 131 21.15 -7.63 -9.18
N ARG A 132 21.67 -6.84 -8.25
CA ARG A 132 21.46 -5.39 -8.24
C ARG A 132 22.35 -4.76 -9.29
N ARG A 133 21.75 -4.29 -10.39
CA ARG A 133 22.44 -3.59 -11.47
C ARG A 133 22.31 -2.08 -11.34
N LEU A 134 21.15 -1.60 -10.89
CA LEU A 134 20.86 -0.17 -10.78
C LEU A 134 21.60 0.46 -9.59
N THR A 135 22.23 1.60 -9.84
CA THR A 135 22.85 2.46 -8.84
C THR A 135 21.83 3.39 -8.19
N VAL A 136 22.25 4.12 -7.15
CA VAL A 136 21.40 5.14 -6.51
C VAL A 136 21.02 6.25 -7.50
N ASP A 137 21.95 6.63 -8.39
CA ASP A 137 21.71 7.68 -9.38
C ASP A 137 20.72 7.20 -10.46
N ASP A 138 20.76 5.92 -10.86
CA ASP A 138 19.75 5.34 -11.75
C ASP A 138 18.37 5.40 -11.10
N TRP A 139 18.24 5.03 -9.82
CA TRP A 139 16.98 5.12 -9.09
C TRP A 139 16.48 6.57 -8.98
N LYS A 140 17.37 7.53 -8.76
CA LYS A 140 17.02 8.97 -8.73
C LYS A 140 16.54 9.47 -10.09
N ALA A 141 17.15 9.03 -11.18
CA ALA A 141 16.71 9.37 -12.53
C ALA A 141 15.29 8.86 -12.82
N LEU A 142 14.99 7.60 -12.44
CA LEU A 142 13.65 7.03 -12.56
C LEU A 142 12.61 7.78 -11.71
N LEU A 143 12.97 8.16 -10.48
CA LEU A 143 12.12 8.98 -9.60
C LEU A 143 11.82 10.36 -10.23
N GLN A 144 12.82 10.99 -10.82
CA GLN A 144 12.67 12.29 -11.48
C GLN A 144 11.76 12.20 -12.71
N GLU A 145 11.95 11.18 -13.56
CA GLU A 145 11.06 10.92 -14.69
C GLU A 145 9.62 10.69 -14.23
N ALA A 146 9.42 9.86 -13.19
CA ALA A 146 8.10 9.52 -12.69
C ALA A 146 7.38 10.72 -12.05
N ALA A 147 8.12 11.65 -11.44
CA ALA A 147 7.53 12.79 -10.73
C ALA A 147 6.85 13.82 -11.65
N GLU A 148 7.10 13.79 -12.93
CA GLU A 148 6.47 14.67 -13.91
C GLU A 148 5.33 13.94 -14.67
N PRO A 149 4.21 14.59 -15.02
CA PRO A 149 3.80 15.96 -14.61
C PRO A 149 3.25 16.04 -13.18
N THR A 150 3.02 14.93 -12.53
CA THR A 150 2.45 14.85 -11.18
C THR A 150 3.21 13.80 -10.37
N PRO A 151 3.78 14.17 -9.21
CA PRO A 151 4.52 13.25 -8.38
C PRO A 151 3.68 12.04 -7.93
N PRO A 152 4.18 10.80 -8.12
CA PRO A 152 3.47 9.59 -7.77
C PRO A 152 3.55 9.25 -6.28
N TYR A 153 2.78 8.24 -5.89
CA TYR A 153 3.07 7.45 -4.71
C TYR A 153 4.25 6.52 -5.01
N VAL A 154 5.30 6.61 -4.22
CA VAL A 154 6.53 5.82 -4.38
C VAL A 154 6.59 4.72 -3.32
N TYR A 155 6.81 3.49 -3.75
CA TYR A 155 6.90 2.31 -2.90
C TYR A 155 8.30 1.71 -2.97
N LEU A 156 9.13 1.99 -1.96
CA LEU A 156 10.47 1.42 -1.82
C LEU A 156 10.36 0.06 -1.12
N THR A 157 10.73 -0.99 -1.82
CA THR A 157 10.56 -2.37 -1.36
C THR A 157 11.72 -3.26 -1.80
N GLY A 158 11.58 -4.56 -1.56
CA GLY A 158 12.57 -5.54 -1.98
C GLY A 158 12.67 -6.73 -1.04
N GLY A 159 13.87 -7.22 -0.78
CA GLY A 159 14.19 -8.07 0.35
C GLY A 159 14.04 -7.27 1.65
N GLU A 160 15.09 -6.54 2.03
CA GLU A 160 15.00 -5.53 3.10
C GLU A 160 15.66 -4.22 2.63
N PRO A 161 14.89 -3.21 2.23
CA PRO A 161 15.46 -1.98 1.69
C PRO A 161 16.32 -1.20 2.69
N LEU A 162 16.02 -1.27 4.00
CA LEU A 162 16.79 -0.52 5.01
C LEU A 162 18.21 -1.04 5.19
N GLN A 163 18.53 -2.26 4.74
CA GLN A 163 19.90 -2.77 4.76
C GLN A 163 20.86 -2.04 3.79
N LEU A 164 20.31 -1.32 2.81
CA LEU A 164 21.10 -0.45 1.94
C LEU A 164 21.58 0.84 2.65
N GLY A 165 21.21 1.02 3.91
CA GLY A 165 21.71 2.09 4.74
C GLY A 165 21.33 3.47 4.27
N ALA A 166 22.28 4.41 4.30
CA ALA A 166 22.05 5.81 3.96
C ALA A 166 21.62 6.05 2.50
N GLU A 167 21.84 5.08 1.59
CA GLU A 167 21.33 5.15 0.22
C GLU A 167 19.79 5.24 0.19
N VAL A 168 19.10 4.65 1.17
CA VAL A 168 17.64 4.67 1.27
C VAL A 168 17.15 5.76 2.20
N TRP A 169 17.64 5.78 3.45
CA TRP A 169 17.09 6.63 4.51
C TRP A 169 17.93 7.86 4.86
N GLY A 170 19.12 8.04 4.28
CA GLY A 170 19.99 9.20 4.52
C GLY A 170 19.42 10.53 4.01
N ASP A 171 20.05 11.65 4.37
CA ASP A 171 19.64 13.00 3.99
C ASP A 171 19.61 13.22 2.45
N GLU A 172 20.48 12.54 1.74
CA GLU A 172 20.56 12.52 0.27
C GLU A 172 20.14 11.16 -0.32
N GLY A 173 19.55 10.30 0.53
CA GLY A 173 19.04 8.98 0.13
C GLY A 173 17.74 9.05 -0.68
N LEU A 174 17.31 7.91 -1.18
CA LEU A 174 16.16 7.81 -2.09
C LEU A 174 14.87 8.34 -1.47
N ALA A 175 14.61 8.07 -0.18
CA ALA A 175 13.41 8.57 0.49
C ALA A 175 13.40 10.11 0.56
N ALA A 176 14.52 10.71 0.95
CA ALA A 176 14.66 12.16 1.00
C ALA A 176 14.56 12.81 -0.40
N PHE A 177 15.17 12.19 -1.40
CA PHE A 177 15.14 12.68 -2.77
C PHE A 177 13.71 12.65 -3.35
N ALA A 178 13.01 11.52 -3.21
CA ALA A 178 11.63 11.39 -3.69
C ALA A 178 10.68 12.38 -2.98
N THR A 179 10.84 12.57 -1.65
CA THR A 179 10.04 13.56 -0.91
C THR A 179 10.33 15.00 -1.41
N LYS A 180 11.59 15.34 -1.74
CA LYS A 180 11.94 16.64 -2.35
C LYS A 180 11.25 16.86 -3.69
N LEU A 181 11.03 15.80 -4.47
CA LEU A 181 10.28 15.84 -5.74
C LEU A 181 8.76 15.96 -5.55
N GLY A 182 8.26 15.93 -4.30
CA GLY A 182 6.83 15.96 -4.01
C GLY A 182 6.15 14.58 -4.00
N CYS A 183 6.90 13.49 -4.07
CA CYS A 183 6.36 12.15 -4.01
C CYS A 183 5.95 11.77 -2.57
N ALA A 184 4.81 11.10 -2.43
CA ALA A 184 4.44 10.44 -1.18
C ALA A 184 5.19 9.11 -1.08
N VAL A 185 6.18 9.03 -0.18
CA VAL A 185 7.08 7.88 -0.10
C VAL A 185 6.66 6.90 0.96
N ASN A 186 6.65 5.63 0.60
CA ASN A 186 6.48 4.49 1.49
C ASN A 186 7.70 3.57 1.45
N ILE A 187 8.08 3.02 2.61
CA ILE A 187 9.09 1.95 2.71
C ILE A 187 8.40 0.70 3.26
N ASN A 188 8.61 -0.44 2.58
CA ASN A 188 8.21 -1.76 3.07
C ASN A 188 9.39 -2.43 3.75
N THR A 189 9.28 -2.77 5.04
CA THR A 189 10.38 -3.26 5.86
C THR A 189 9.93 -4.28 6.90
N ASN A 190 10.84 -5.13 7.34
CA ASN A 190 10.63 -5.98 8.51
C ASN A 190 10.89 -5.23 9.85
N ALA A 191 11.23 -3.95 9.80
CA ALA A 191 11.46 -3.04 10.92
C ALA A 191 12.65 -3.37 11.85
N VAL A 192 13.30 -4.50 11.73
CA VAL A 192 14.40 -4.93 12.62
C VAL A 192 15.58 -3.94 12.60
N LEU A 193 15.79 -3.28 11.46
CA LEU A 193 16.86 -2.29 11.27
C LEU A 193 16.45 -0.86 11.67
N ILE A 194 15.25 -0.65 12.18
CA ILE A 194 14.79 0.67 12.63
C ILE A 194 15.37 0.97 14.03
N THR A 195 16.62 1.40 14.05
CA THR A 195 17.27 1.96 15.25
C THR A 195 16.71 3.35 15.57
N PRO A 196 16.98 3.93 16.76
CA PRO A 196 16.62 5.32 17.07
C PRO A 196 17.06 6.33 16.01
N GLN A 197 18.28 6.19 15.51
CA GLN A 197 18.82 7.06 14.46
C GLN A 197 18.05 6.94 13.14
N VAL A 198 17.76 5.71 12.70
CA VAL A 198 16.97 5.45 11.48
C VAL A 198 15.57 6.01 11.64
N ALA A 199 14.90 5.77 12.79
CA ALA A 199 13.57 6.27 13.07
C ALA A 199 13.49 7.80 12.98
N LEU A 200 14.41 8.51 13.63
CA LEU A 200 14.49 9.98 13.58
C LEU A 200 14.70 10.46 12.14
N GLN A 201 15.55 9.78 11.39
CA GLN A 201 15.84 10.16 10.01
C GLN A 201 14.62 9.98 9.10
N LEU A 202 13.89 8.86 9.23
CA LEU A 202 12.67 8.59 8.47
C LEU A 202 11.58 9.65 8.75
N VAL A 203 11.43 10.07 10.01
CA VAL A 203 10.55 11.19 10.38
C VAL A 203 11.03 12.50 9.76
N LYS A 204 12.32 12.82 9.93
CA LYS A 204 12.90 14.08 9.44
C LYS A 204 12.72 14.28 7.94
N VAL A 205 12.96 13.24 7.13
CA VAL A 205 12.85 13.33 5.66
C VAL A 205 11.42 13.44 5.15
N GLY A 206 10.43 13.30 6.02
CA GLY A 206 9.02 13.39 5.65
C GLY A 206 8.50 12.11 4.97
N LEU A 207 8.95 10.95 5.45
CA LEU A 207 8.40 9.68 4.98
C LEU A 207 6.89 9.65 5.24
N ALA A 208 6.07 9.34 4.23
CA ALA A 208 4.63 9.32 4.38
C ALA A 208 4.15 8.08 5.13
N ARG A 209 4.69 6.90 4.79
CA ARG A 209 4.26 5.62 5.37
C ARG A 209 5.41 4.65 5.56
N LEU A 210 5.24 3.79 6.56
CA LEU A 210 6.01 2.55 6.75
C LEU A 210 5.05 1.38 6.67
N HIS A 211 5.29 0.45 5.75
CA HIS A 211 4.65 -0.85 5.76
C HIS A 211 5.57 -1.82 6.50
N ILE A 212 5.11 -2.31 7.63
CA ILE A 212 5.88 -3.18 8.51
C ILE A 212 5.27 -4.58 8.50
N SER A 213 6.12 -5.59 8.28
CA SER A 213 5.68 -6.99 8.32
C SER A 213 5.54 -7.46 9.76
N VAL A 214 4.32 -7.76 10.18
CA VAL A 214 4.00 -8.37 11.48
C VAL A 214 2.91 -9.40 11.25
N ASP A 215 3.23 -10.68 11.43
CA ASP A 215 2.34 -11.78 11.08
C ASP A 215 1.64 -12.40 12.30
N SER A 216 2.21 -12.22 13.50
CA SER A 216 1.62 -12.74 14.74
C SER A 216 2.05 -11.90 15.96
N ALA A 217 1.16 -11.81 16.94
CA ALA A 217 1.49 -11.33 18.28
C ALA A 217 2.18 -12.41 19.12
N ASP A 218 1.93 -13.68 18.83
CA ASP A 218 2.62 -14.80 19.45
C ASP A 218 4.08 -14.87 18.98
N PRO A 219 5.07 -14.69 19.89
CA PRO A 219 6.48 -14.70 19.53
C PRO A 219 6.94 -16.04 18.93
N GLN A 220 6.31 -17.16 19.27
CA GLN A 220 6.67 -18.48 18.75
C GLN A 220 6.22 -18.61 17.29
N VAL A 221 4.95 -18.29 17.02
CA VAL A 221 4.40 -18.27 15.65
C VAL A 221 5.16 -17.28 14.77
N GLN A 222 5.44 -16.09 15.29
CA GLN A 222 6.24 -15.10 14.56
C GLN A 222 7.66 -15.60 14.28
N ALA A 223 8.27 -16.31 15.24
CA ALA A 223 9.62 -16.90 15.08
C ALA A 223 9.63 -18.04 14.05
N GLU A 224 8.57 -18.84 14.00
CA GLU A 224 8.41 -19.86 12.97
C GLU A 224 8.31 -19.25 11.58
N LEU A 225 7.43 -18.27 11.40
CA LEU A 225 7.22 -17.60 10.11
C LEU A 225 8.46 -16.84 9.64
N PHE A 226 9.15 -16.17 10.55
CA PHE A 226 10.39 -15.44 10.24
C PHE A 226 11.66 -16.32 10.27
N GLN A 227 11.51 -17.57 10.65
CA GLN A 227 12.63 -18.51 10.82
C GLN A 227 13.75 -17.97 11.75
N GLY A 228 13.34 -17.32 12.86
CA GLY A 228 14.28 -16.77 13.81
C GLY A 228 13.65 -16.13 15.06
N ALA A 229 13.92 -16.70 16.24
CA ALA A 229 13.27 -16.34 17.50
C ALA A 229 13.47 -14.87 17.95
N SER A 230 14.69 -14.32 17.77
CA SER A 230 15.02 -12.96 18.22
C SER A 230 14.40 -11.84 17.35
N ARG A 231 13.81 -12.19 16.21
CA ARG A 231 13.32 -11.20 15.23
C ARG A 231 12.02 -10.54 15.66
N SER A 232 11.14 -11.26 16.38
CA SER A 232 9.87 -10.71 16.85
C SER A 232 10.05 -9.49 17.76
N GLU A 233 10.89 -9.60 18.79
CA GLU A 233 11.17 -8.49 19.69
C GLU A 233 11.78 -7.28 18.95
N ALA A 234 12.70 -7.53 18.02
CA ALA A 234 13.33 -6.47 17.24
C ALA A 234 12.34 -5.72 16.34
N VAL A 235 11.33 -6.39 15.78
CA VAL A 235 10.25 -5.76 15.01
C VAL A 235 9.45 -4.79 15.88
N TRP A 236 8.97 -5.25 17.05
CA TRP A 236 8.24 -4.40 18.00
C TRP A 236 9.07 -3.21 18.47
N LYS A 237 10.36 -3.43 18.75
CA LYS A 237 11.29 -2.35 19.10
C LYS A 237 11.43 -1.32 17.96
N GLY A 238 11.46 -1.76 16.72
CA GLY A 238 11.46 -0.87 15.54
C GLY A 238 10.22 0.01 15.48
N ILE A 239 9.03 -0.56 15.71
CA ILE A 239 7.76 0.18 15.78
C ILE A 239 7.82 1.25 16.87
N LEU A 240 8.26 0.89 18.08
CA LEU A 240 8.37 1.80 19.20
C LEU A 240 9.38 2.93 18.96
N ASN A 241 10.51 2.63 18.30
CA ASN A 241 11.47 3.64 17.90
C ASN A 241 10.85 4.70 16.98
N VAL A 242 9.99 4.31 16.04
CA VAL A 242 9.27 5.27 15.18
C VAL A 242 8.32 6.14 16.02
N GLN A 243 7.61 5.56 16.98
CA GLN A 243 6.71 6.32 17.85
C GLN A 243 7.47 7.35 18.69
N ILE A 244 8.59 6.95 19.32
CA ILE A 244 9.45 7.86 20.07
C ILE A 244 10.00 8.98 19.17
N ALA A 245 10.47 8.63 17.98
CA ALA A 245 11.00 9.62 17.03
C ALA A 245 9.93 10.65 16.62
N ARG A 246 8.69 10.22 16.41
CA ARG A 246 7.55 11.12 16.16
C ARG A 246 7.30 12.07 17.30
N GLU A 247 7.26 11.59 18.55
CA GLU A 247 7.10 12.45 19.74
C GLU A 247 8.28 13.41 19.88
N VAL A 248 9.49 12.90 19.78
CA VAL A 248 10.73 13.70 19.91
C VAL A 248 10.77 14.82 18.89
N LEU A 249 10.34 14.59 17.67
CA LEU A 249 10.38 15.58 16.58
C LEU A 249 9.07 16.38 16.44
N GLY A 250 8.02 16.04 17.18
CA GLY A 250 6.71 16.70 17.09
C GLY A 250 5.98 16.43 15.77
N ALA A 251 6.10 15.21 15.23
CA ALA A 251 5.53 14.81 13.95
C ALA A 251 4.48 13.69 14.11
N ASN A 252 3.55 13.60 13.15
CA ASN A 252 2.54 12.54 13.09
C ASN A 252 2.79 11.55 11.93
N HIS A 253 3.97 11.57 11.36
CA HIS A 253 4.41 10.70 10.25
C HIS A 253 5.76 10.04 10.58
N PRO A 254 6.11 8.98 9.89
CA PRO A 254 5.31 8.21 8.93
C PRO A 254 4.10 7.51 9.58
N GLN A 255 3.01 7.32 8.82
CA GLN A 255 1.95 6.41 9.23
C GLN A 255 2.48 4.97 9.19
N ILE A 256 2.04 4.15 10.16
CA ILE A 256 2.44 2.75 10.22
C ILE A 256 1.32 1.89 9.64
N HIS A 257 1.64 1.13 8.61
CA HIS A 257 0.75 0.14 8.02
C HIS A 257 1.33 -1.24 8.27
N ILE A 258 0.50 -2.15 8.74
CA ILE A 258 0.92 -3.51 9.04
C ILE A 258 0.57 -4.42 7.87
N ASN A 259 1.56 -5.08 7.33
CA ASN A 259 1.38 -6.18 6.39
C ASN A 259 1.43 -7.48 7.19
N CYS A 260 0.35 -8.23 7.19
CA CYS A 260 0.24 -9.55 7.79
C CYS A 260 -0.01 -10.58 6.68
N VAL A 261 0.93 -11.48 6.49
CA VAL A 261 0.74 -12.62 5.58
C VAL A 261 0.01 -13.72 6.33
N LEU A 262 -1.23 -14.00 5.91
CA LEU A 262 -2.06 -15.06 6.51
C LEU A 262 -1.65 -16.43 5.99
N THR A 263 -1.24 -17.29 6.91
CA THR A 263 -0.85 -18.69 6.69
C THR A 263 -1.68 -19.60 7.61
N ALA A 264 -1.58 -20.90 7.45
CA ALA A 264 -2.23 -21.85 8.37
C ALA A 264 -1.75 -21.70 9.82
N GLN A 265 -0.49 -21.21 10.02
CA GLN A 265 0.11 -21.05 11.33
C GLN A 265 -0.46 -19.88 12.13
N ASN A 266 -0.80 -18.74 11.47
CA ASN A 266 -1.19 -17.51 12.16
C ASN A 266 -2.64 -17.07 11.92
N LEU A 267 -3.39 -17.79 11.07
CA LEU A 267 -4.72 -17.38 10.65
C LEU A 267 -5.66 -17.08 11.84
N PHE A 268 -5.68 -17.97 12.83
CA PHE A 268 -6.55 -17.85 14.00
C PHE A 268 -6.01 -16.92 15.10
N GLY A 269 -4.76 -16.49 14.99
CA GLY A 269 -4.14 -15.51 15.90
C GLY A 269 -4.41 -14.03 15.55
N PHE A 270 -5.20 -13.76 14.52
CA PHE A 270 -5.47 -12.39 14.06
C PHE A 270 -6.13 -11.49 15.12
N PRO A 271 -7.13 -11.93 15.92
CA PRO A 271 -7.70 -11.09 16.97
C PRO A 271 -6.67 -10.62 18.00
N GLU A 272 -5.73 -11.48 18.39
CA GLU A 272 -4.66 -11.14 19.33
C GLU A 272 -3.63 -10.19 18.70
N LEU A 273 -3.28 -10.41 17.44
CA LEU A 273 -2.45 -9.47 16.69
C LEU A 273 -3.11 -8.09 16.61
N LEU A 274 -4.41 -8.03 16.29
CA LEU A 274 -5.19 -6.80 16.25
C LEU A 274 -5.16 -6.09 17.61
N ARG A 275 -5.42 -6.81 18.71
CA ARG A 275 -5.38 -6.28 20.09
C ARG A 275 -4.01 -5.67 20.40
N SER A 276 -2.94 -6.42 20.15
CA SER A 276 -1.56 -5.98 20.40
C SER A 276 -1.20 -4.71 19.60
N LEU A 277 -1.66 -4.60 18.37
CA LEU A 277 -1.41 -3.42 17.54
C LEU A 277 -2.28 -2.22 17.95
N LEU A 278 -3.50 -2.44 18.41
CA LEU A 278 -4.35 -1.38 18.95
C LEU A 278 -3.79 -0.82 20.27
N GLU A 279 -3.16 -1.66 21.09
CA GLU A 279 -2.49 -1.22 22.31
C GLU A 279 -1.32 -0.26 22.04
N VAL A 280 -0.58 -0.44 20.95
CA VAL A 280 0.55 0.44 20.62
C VAL A 280 0.13 1.72 19.89
N ARG A 281 -1.14 1.88 19.52
CA ARG A 281 -1.63 3.13 18.92
C ARG A 281 -1.62 4.26 19.93
N LYS A 282 -1.33 5.46 19.44
CA LYS A 282 -1.55 6.69 20.19
C LYS A 282 -3.06 6.93 20.32
N VAL A 283 -3.49 7.12 21.57
CA VAL A 283 -4.87 7.52 21.88
C VAL A 283 -4.90 9.03 22.10
N ARG A 284 -5.90 9.72 21.61
CA ARG A 284 -6.03 11.16 21.86
C ARG A 284 -6.38 11.41 23.31
N SER A 285 -5.71 12.37 23.95
CA SER A 285 -5.93 12.75 25.35
C SER A 285 -7.32 13.36 25.59
N ASP A 286 -7.93 13.90 24.53
CA ASP A 286 -9.22 14.59 24.54
C ASP A 286 -10.39 13.70 24.06
N GLY A 287 -10.14 12.40 23.91
CA GLY A 287 -11.11 11.44 23.41
C GLY A 287 -11.39 11.61 21.91
N TYR A 288 -12.45 10.93 21.45
CA TYR A 288 -12.90 11.01 20.06
C TYR A 288 -13.63 12.34 19.81
N GLN A 289 -13.12 13.14 18.89
CA GLN A 289 -13.70 14.46 18.55
C GLN A 289 -14.53 14.47 17.27
N GLY A 290 -15.21 13.39 16.93
CA GLY A 290 -16.19 13.35 15.84
C GLY A 290 -15.63 13.46 14.42
N LYS A 291 -14.31 13.37 14.22
CA LYS A 291 -13.70 13.28 12.89
C LYS A 291 -13.37 11.83 12.60
N THR A 292 -14.20 11.24 11.77
CA THR A 292 -14.17 9.86 11.30
C THR A 292 -12.82 9.41 10.68
N THR A 293 -12.84 8.28 10.00
CA THR A 293 -11.77 7.59 9.26
C THR A 293 -10.75 8.46 8.52
N ASP A 294 -11.00 9.76 8.38
CA ASP A 294 -10.07 10.74 7.80
C ASP A 294 -9.11 11.37 8.82
N ASP A 295 -9.33 11.16 10.14
CA ASP A 295 -8.37 11.58 11.14
C ASP A 295 -7.06 10.80 10.98
N PRO A 296 -5.89 11.49 10.81
CA PRO A 296 -4.59 10.82 10.70
C PRO A 296 -4.31 9.82 11.80
N LEU A 297 -4.83 10.03 13.02
CA LEU A 297 -4.70 9.10 14.14
C LEU A 297 -5.49 7.81 13.95
N PHE A 298 -6.60 7.84 13.19
CA PHE A 298 -7.36 6.64 12.84
C PHE A 298 -6.77 5.89 11.65
N ARG A 299 -5.95 6.54 10.83
CA ARG A 299 -5.25 5.90 9.71
C ARG A 299 -3.95 5.24 10.11
N ASP A 300 -3.39 5.61 11.26
CA ASP A 300 -2.19 4.96 11.77
C ASP A 300 -2.51 3.51 12.18
N PHE A 301 -1.59 2.61 11.90
CA PHE A 301 -1.79 1.17 12.05
C PHE A 301 -2.93 0.59 11.20
N ALA A 302 -2.98 0.99 9.93
CA ALA A 302 -3.81 0.30 8.96
C ALA A 302 -3.29 -1.13 8.73
N PHE A 303 -4.23 -2.06 8.57
CA PHE A 303 -3.90 -3.49 8.42
C PHE A 303 -4.09 -3.93 6.97
N HIS A 304 -3.09 -4.59 6.43
CA HIS A 304 -3.18 -5.30 5.17
C HIS A 304 -3.06 -6.79 5.42
N LEU A 305 -4.17 -7.49 5.43
CA LEU A 305 -4.18 -8.95 5.50
C LEU A 305 -3.92 -9.50 4.10
N ILE A 306 -2.81 -10.19 3.94
CA ILE A 306 -2.35 -10.72 2.66
C ILE A 306 -2.36 -12.24 2.75
N PRO A 307 -3.37 -12.92 2.20
CA PRO A 307 -3.37 -14.36 2.19
C PRO A 307 -2.14 -14.91 1.45
N VAL A 308 -1.52 -15.95 1.98
CA VAL A 308 -0.34 -16.56 1.37
C VAL A 308 -0.69 -17.23 0.05
N GLY A 309 -0.02 -16.83 -1.03
CA GLY A 309 -0.24 -17.33 -2.38
C GLY A 309 0.97 -18.07 -2.95
N GLY A 310 0.79 -18.58 -4.15
CA GLY A 310 1.82 -19.30 -4.88
C GLY A 310 1.83 -20.82 -4.64
N SER A 311 2.20 -21.59 -5.65
CA SER A 311 2.28 -23.07 -5.55
C SER A 311 3.39 -23.49 -4.58
N GLU A 312 4.44 -22.70 -4.45
CA GLU A 312 5.57 -22.90 -3.54
C GLU A 312 5.18 -22.86 -2.07
N ASN A 313 4.08 -22.20 -1.74
CA ASN A 313 3.57 -22.05 -0.37
C ASN A 313 2.44 -23.01 -0.03
N ALA A 314 2.23 -24.07 -0.81
CA ALA A 314 1.11 -24.99 -0.63
C ALA A 314 1.05 -25.62 0.77
N LEU A 315 2.21 -25.87 1.41
CA LEU A 315 2.28 -26.50 2.73
C LEU A 315 1.90 -25.57 3.90
N ILE A 316 1.97 -24.26 3.71
CA ILE A 316 1.64 -23.26 4.74
C ILE A 316 0.34 -22.53 4.44
N ARG A 317 -0.35 -22.92 3.39
CA ARG A 317 -1.61 -22.32 2.97
C ARG A 317 -2.76 -22.91 3.77
N PRO A 318 -3.66 -22.06 4.28
CA PRO A 318 -4.88 -22.56 4.94
C PRO A 318 -5.75 -23.37 3.98
N THR A 319 -6.39 -24.40 4.50
CA THR A 319 -7.41 -25.18 3.80
C THR A 319 -8.71 -24.36 3.62
N ALA A 320 -9.63 -24.83 2.79
CA ALA A 320 -10.94 -24.18 2.62
C ALA A 320 -11.73 -24.13 3.94
N GLU A 321 -11.65 -25.20 4.75
CA GLU A 321 -12.29 -25.28 6.07
C GLU A 321 -11.70 -24.26 7.06
N GLU A 322 -10.37 -24.11 7.09
CA GLU A 322 -9.70 -23.11 7.93
C GLU A 322 -10.05 -21.69 7.48
N TRP A 323 -10.13 -21.39 6.18
CA TRP A 323 -10.61 -20.10 5.69
C TRP A 323 -12.06 -19.84 6.08
N LYS A 324 -12.93 -20.86 5.97
CA LYS A 324 -14.33 -20.74 6.39
C LYS A 324 -14.44 -20.43 7.88
N ARG A 325 -13.71 -21.17 8.71
CA ARG A 325 -13.63 -20.92 10.15
C ARG A 325 -13.08 -19.52 10.47
N PHE A 326 -12.06 -19.06 9.74
CA PHE A 326 -11.53 -17.70 9.91
C PHE A 326 -12.63 -16.65 9.72
N TYR A 327 -13.41 -16.73 8.64
CA TYR A 327 -14.44 -15.71 8.36
C TYR A 327 -15.69 -15.84 9.24
N THR A 328 -16.02 -17.04 9.75
CA THR A 328 -17.21 -17.24 10.58
C THR A 328 -16.96 -17.07 12.08
N GLU A 329 -15.77 -17.40 12.56
CA GLU A 329 -15.43 -17.36 13.99
C GLU A 329 -14.37 -16.29 14.30
N THR A 330 -13.16 -16.43 13.73
CA THR A 330 -12.01 -15.56 14.04
C THR A 330 -12.26 -14.10 13.67
N TRP A 331 -12.92 -13.87 12.53
CA TRP A 331 -13.27 -12.51 12.13
C TRP A 331 -14.28 -11.86 13.08
N ALA A 332 -15.27 -12.64 13.57
CA ALA A 332 -16.24 -12.14 14.54
C ALA A 332 -15.56 -11.75 15.88
N GLU A 333 -14.56 -12.52 16.33
CA GLU A 333 -13.75 -12.16 17.49
C GLU A 333 -12.93 -10.87 17.23
N ALA A 334 -12.34 -10.74 16.06
CA ALA A 334 -11.61 -9.54 15.67
C ALA A 334 -12.53 -8.29 15.58
N GLU A 335 -13.75 -8.44 15.08
CA GLU A 335 -14.77 -7.38 15.09
C GLU A 335 -15.10 -6.94 16.52
N GLN A 336 -15.20 -7.90 17.48
CA GLN A 336 -15.44 -7.59 18.88
C GLN A 336 -14.27 -6.80 19.48
N VAL A 337 -13.02 -7.21 19.23
CA VAL A 337 -11.81 -6.47 19.64
C VAL A 337 -11.84 -5.04 19.10
N TRP A 338 -12.23 -4.87 17.85
CA TRP A 338 -12.35 -3.56 17.22
C TRP A 338 -13.46 -2.69 17.83
N GLU A 339 -14.62 -3.28 18.12
CA GLU A 339 -15.74 -2.61 18.76
C GLU A 339 -15.39 -2.15 20.19
N ASP A 340 -14.74 -3.03 20.95
CA ASP A 340 -14.26 -2.72 22.30
C ASP A 340 -13.24 -1.55 22.29
N TYR A 341 -12.33 -1.57 21.31
CA TYR A 341 -11.39 -0.47 21.12
C TYR A 341 -12.11 0.85 20.80
N GLN A 342 -13.06 0.87 19.86
CA GLN A 342 -13.84 2.07 19.52
C GLN A 342 -14.59 2.59 20.76
N THR A 343 -15.13 1.70 21.59
CA THR A 343 -15.78 2.05 22.85
C THR A 343 -14.79 2.69 23.83
N ALA A 344 -13.64 2.06 24.03
CA ALA A 344 -12.61 2.51 24.97
C ALA A 344 -12.03 3.89 24.59
N VAL A 345 -11.94 4.21 23.29
CA VAL A 345 -11.47 5.53 22.82
C VAL A 345 -12.60 6.54 22.64
N GLY A 346 -13.85 6.18 22.99
CA GLY A 346 -14.98 7.11 23.05
C GLY A 346 -15.63 7.42 21.69
N VAL A 347 -15.51 6.52 20.68
CA VAL A 347 -16.23 6.70 19.40
C VAL A 347 -17.72 6.55 19.63
N PRO A 348 -18.55 7.57 19.27
CA PRO A 348 -20.00 7.47 19.38
C PRO A 348 -20.54 6.29 18.56
N GLN A 349 -21.51 5.55 19.08
CA GLN A 349 -22.03 4.35 18.42
C GLN A 349 -22.47 4.59 16.96
N ALA A 350 -23.13 5.73 16.70
CA ALA A 350 -23.60 6.10 15.35
C ALA A 350 -22.44 6.35 14.34
N GLU A 351 -21.23 6.57 14.83
CA GLU A 351 -20.04 6.87 14.02
C GLU A 351 -19.09 5.67 13.89
N ARG A 352 -19.35 4.59 14.65
CA ARG A 352 -18.53 3.40 14.61
C ARG A 352 -18.53 2.76 13.23
N LYS A 353 -17.40 2.27 12.82
CA LYS A 353 -17.20 1.61 11.52
C LYS A 353 -16.80 0.17 11.74
N PRO A 354 -17.31 -0.77 10.93
CA PRO A 354 -16.90 -2.16 11.01
C PRO A 354 -15.40 -2.31 10.67
N LEU A 355 -14.76 -3.32 11.24
CA LEU A 355 -13.35 -3.62 11.03
C LEU A 355 -12.98 -3.71 9.54
N ALA A 356 -13.87 -4.28 8.73
CA ALA A 356 -13.67 -4.40 7.28
C ALA A 356 -13.41 -3.06 6.55
N ARG A 357 -13.80 -1.92 7.16
CA ARG A 357 -13.46 -0.58 6.63
C ARG A 357 -12.03 -0.16 6.93
N HIS A 358 -11.41 -0.73 7.97
CA HIS A 358 -10.08 -0.40 8.45
C HIS A 358 -9.04 -1.46 8.06
N VAL A 359 -9.48 -2.58 7.52
CA VAL A 359 -8.63 -3.64 6.98
C VAL A 359 -8.86 -3.70 5.47
N PRO A 360 -8.24 -2.79 4.70
CA PRO A 360 -8.33 -2.85 3.26
C PRO A 360 -7.75 -4.18 2.77
N PHE A 361 -8.39 -4.75 1.76
CA PHE A 361 -7.99 -6.04 1.15
C PHE A 361 -8.20 -7.28 2.04
N ALA A 362 -8.94 -7.17 3.13
CA ALA A 362 -9.20 -8.32 4.00
C ALA A 362 -9.82 -9.49 3.25
N SER A 363 -10.83 -9.25 2.47
CA SER A 363 -11.44 -10.22 1.55
C SER A 363 -12.48 -9.55 0.67
N PRO A 364 -12.62 -9.97 -0.59
CA PRO A 364 -13.76 -9.58 -1.42
C PRO A 364 -15.09 -9.95 -0.77
N PHE A 365 -15.16 -11.09 -0.12
CA PHE A 365 -16.35 -11.59 0.57
C PHE A 365 -16.91 -10.60 1.59
N LEU A 366 -16.08 -9.85 2.29
CA LEU A 366 -16.51 -8.86 3.29
C LEU A 366 -17.08 -7.58 2.68
N ARG A 367 -17.10 -7.45 1.37
CA ARG A 367 -17.66 -6.30 0.66
C ARG A 367 -18.93 -6.71 -0.05
N ALA A 368 -20.03 -6.03 0.24
CA ALA A 368 -21.35 -6.30 -0.33
C ALA A 368 -21.44 -6.27 -1.88
N GLU A 369 -20.36 -5.89 -2.54
CA GLU A 369 -20.26 -5.74 -3.99
C GLU A 369 -19.79 -7.02 -4.71
N HIS A 370 -19.47 -8.07 -3.96
CA HIS A 370 -18.98 -9.32 -4.52
C HIS A 370 -20.09 -10.36 -4.58
N HIS A 371 -20.24 -10.98 -5.75
CA HIS A 371 -21.26 -12.00 -6.03
C HIS A 371 -20.80 -13.43 -5.71
N MET A 372 -19.67 -13.57 -5.03
CA MET A 372 -19.10 -14.87 -4.68
C MET A 372 -19.59 -15.30 -3.31
N SER A 373 -19.99 -16.54 -3.16
CA SER A 373 -20.31 -17.14 -1.87
C SER A 373 -19.07 -17.34 -1.01
N LEU A 374 -19.24 -17.46 0.32
CA LEU A 374 -18.14 -17.74 1.23
C LEU A 374 -17.41 -19.03 0.86
N ASP A 375 -18.16 -20.08 0.52
CA ASP A 375 -17.61 -21.39 0.19
C ASP A 375 -16.76 -21.31 -1.09
N GLU A 376 -17.25 -20.66 -2.14
CA GLU A 376 -16.48 -20.43 -3.37
C GLU A 376 -15.19 -19.65 -3.11
N TYR A 377 -15.26 -18.62 -2.25
CA TYR A 377 -14.07 -17.86 -1.88
C TYR A 377 -13.07 -18.72 -1.11
N CYS A 378 -13.52 -19.51 -0.12
CA CYS A 378 -12.64 -20.36 0.68
C CYS A 378 -11.94 -21.43 -0.17
N GLU A 379 -12.67 -22.06 -1.10
CA GLU A 379 -12.12 -23.02 -2.05
C GLU A 379 -11.05 -22.37 -2.96
N MET A 380 -11.32 -21.18 -3.42
CA MET A 380 -10.39 -20.42 -4.25
C MET A 380 -9.15 -20.02 -3.46
N ALA A 381 -9.30 -19.48 -2.26
CA ALA A 381 -8.21 -19.06 -1.39
C ALA A 381 -7.32 -20.26 -1.00
N ALA A 382 -7.90 -21.42 -0.71
CA ALA A 382 -7.16 -22.65 -0.43
C ALA A 382 -6.29 -23.13 -1.60
N ARG A 383 -6.62 -22.74 -2.83
CA ARG A 383 -5.78 -23.00 -4.01
C ARG A 383 -4.70 -21.91 -4.23
N GLY A 384 -4.68 -20.88 -3.39
CA GLY A 384 -3.75 -19.75 -3.51
C GLY A 384 -4.18 -18.68 -4.52
N PHE A 385 -5.48 -18.66 -4.87
CA PHE A 385 -6.08 -17.65 -5.71
C PHE A 385 -6.98 -16.76 -4.86
N TYR A 386 -6.80 -15.46 -4.92
CA TYR A 386 -7.55 -14.53 -4.05
C TYR A 386 -8.61 -13.73 -4.79
N TRP A 387 -8.47 -13.67 -6.10
CA TRP A 387 -9.35 -12.95 -6.99
C TRP A 387 -9.46 -13.73 -8.26
N GLN A 388 -10.42 -14.63 -8.32
CA GLN A 388 -10.62 -15.35 -9.57
C GLN A 388 -11.33 -14.45 -10.56
N GLY A 389 -10.68 -14.32 -11.70
CA GLY A 389 -11.19 -13.79 -12.94
C GLY A 389 -11.98 -12.51 -12.79
N ALA A 390 -11.58 -11.57 -13.56
CA ALA A 390 -12.41 -10.50 -14.04
C ALA A 390 -13.37 -9.88 -13.03
N LEU A 391 -12.85 -9.32 -11.98
CA LEU A 391 -13.57 -8.22 -11.37
C LEU A 391 -13.73 -7.08 -12.40
N THR A 392 -12.93 -7.09 -13.47
CA THR A 392 -13.01 -6.19 -14.61
C THR A 392 -12.53 -6.90 -15.88
N ASP A 393 -13.11 -6.59 -17.04
CA ASP A 393 -12.74 -7.17 -18.33
C ASP A 393 -11.33 -6.73 -18.81
N ARG A 394 -10.78 -5.66 -18.21
CA ARG A 394 -9.43 -5.15 -18.52
C ARG A 394 -8.83 -4.37 -17.36
N CYS A 395 -7.52 -4.20 -17.39
CA CYS A 395 -6.81 -3.39 -16.39
C CYS A 395 -6.70 -1.94 -16.83
N TYR A 396 -7.45 -1.06 -16.18
CA TYR A 396 -7.41 0.39 -16.44
C TYR A 396 -6.29 1.13 -15.70
N VAL A 397 -5.69 0.53 -14.68
CA VAL A 397 -4.68 1.21 -13.86
C VAL A 397 -3.24 0.85 -14.19
N ALA A 398 -3.01 -0.26 -14.90
CA ALA A 398 -1.66 -0.70 -15.24
C ALA A 398 -0.79 0.37 -15.93
N PRO A 399 -1.30 1.18 -16.88
CA PRO A 399 -0.48 2.23 -17.50
C PRO A 399 -0.08 3.36 -16.58
N THR A 400 -0.79 3.55 -15.45
CA THR A 400 -0.47 4.60 -14.47
C THR A 400 0.46 4.12 -13.37
N GLN A 401 1.00 2.91 -13.49
CA GLN A 401 1.91 2.35 -12.50
C GLN A 401 3.09 1.63 -13.16
N ALA A 402 4.17 1.54 -12.41
CA ALA A 402 5.36 0.81 -12.81
C ALA A 402 6.00 0.12 -11.61
N PHE A 403 6.57 -1.06 -11.82
CA PHE A 403 7.46 -1.72 -10.89
C PHE A 403 8.80 -1.99 -11.58
N VAL A 404 9.87 -1.50 -10.98
CA VAL A 404 11.24 -1.69 -11.48
C VAL A 404 11.98 -2.61 -10.52
N LEU A 405 12.56 -3.68 -11.05
CA LEU A 405 13.35 -4.65 -10.29
C LEU A 405 14.82 -4.21 -10.21
N PRO A 406 15.64 -4.83 -9.34
CA PRO A 406 17.03 -4.42 -9.13
C PRO A 406 17.91 -4.53 -10.39
N ASP A 407 17.53 -5.39 -11.32
CA ASP A 407 18.20 -5.56 -12.62
C ASP A 407 17.76 -4.59 -13.71
N GLY A 408 16.86 -3.65 -13.38
CA GLY A 408 16.32 -2.67 -14.31
C GLY A 408 15.10 -3.13 -15.10
N SER A 409 14.65 -4.38 -14.93
CA SER A 409 13.46 -4.88 -15.62
C SER A 409 12.20 -4.16 -15.13
N LEU A 410 11.38 -3.70 -16.09
CA LEU A 410 10.13 -2.99 -15.85
C LEU A 410 8.93 -3.93 -15.94
N HIS A 411 7.99 -3.77 -15.03
CA HIS A 411 6.76 -4.55 -14.93
C HIS A 411 5.54 -3.66 -14.68
N TRP A 412 4.33 -4.12 -15.10
CA TRP A 412 3.08 -3.37 -14.95
C TRP A 412 2.68 -3.12 -13.48
N CYS A 413 2.87 -4.11 -12.62
CA CYS A 413 2.40 -4.07 -11.24
C CYS A 413 3.20 -5.04 -10.36
N GLY A 414 2.95 -5.02 -9.05
CA GLY A 414 3.63 -5.90 -8.10
C GLY A 414 3.42 -7.39 -8.38
N ALA A 415 2.21 -7.82 -8.78
CA ALA A 415 1.93 -9.21 -9.12
C ALA A 415 2.73 -9.65 -10.36
N HIS A 416 2.82 -8.79 -11.38
CA HIS A 416 3.63 -9.03 -12.56
C HIS A 416 5.13 -9.09 -12.23
N ALA A 417 5.60 -8.22 -11.34
CA ALA A 417 6.99 -8.20 -10.90
C ALA A 417 7.37 -9.45 -10.10
N ILE A 418 6.49 -9.93 -9.21
CA ILE A 418 6.72 -11.14 -8.41
C ILE A 418 6.77 -12.39 -9.29
N ARG A 419 5.84 -12.53 -10.21
CA ARG A 419 5.75 -13.69 -11.10
C ARG A 419 6.79 -13.69 -12.21
N ARG A 420 7.36 -12.51 -12.49
CA ARG A 420 8.40 -12.31 -13.50
C ARG A 420 8.10 -12.96 -14.86
N PRO A 421 6.91 -12.77 -15.41
CA PRO A 421 6.72 -13.05 -16.80
C PRO A 421 7.68 -12.15 -17.61
N ARG A 422 7.69 -12.29 -18.93
CA ARG A 422 8.54 -11.44 -19.76
C ARG A 422 8.37 -9.96 -19.40
N ALA A 423 9.43 -9.30 -18.93
CA ALA A 423 9.45 -7.88 -18.62
C ALA A 423 8.94 -7.04 -19.80
N LEU A 424 8.43 -5.86 -19.52
CA LEU A 424 8.03 -4.89 -20.54
C LEU A 424 9.24 -4.37 -21.31
N GLY A 425 10.35 -4.19 -20.61
CA GLY A 425 11.61 -3.69 -21.12
C GLY A 425 12.57 -3.41 -19.99
N ASP A 426 13.62 -2.66 -20.29
CA ASP A 426 14.62 -2.18 -19.36
C ASP A 426 14.37 -0.68 -19.11
N ALA A 427 14.03 -0.33 -17.88
CA ALA A 427 13.69 1.04 -17.50
C ALA A 427 14.85 2.02 -17.69
N GLN A 428 16.09 1.56 -17.56
CA GLN A 428 17.29 2.39 -17.74
C GLN A 428 17.56 2.69 -19.23
N GLN A 429 17.23 1.76 -20.11
CA GLN A 429 17.52 1.92 -21.55
C GLN A 429 16.47 2.77 -22.27
N SER A 430 15.21 2.60 -21.93
CA SER A 430 14.08 3.20 -22.67
C SER A 430 13.26 4.19 -21.86
N GLY A 431 13.56 4.36 -20.56
CA GLY A 431 12.72 5.11 -19.64
C GLY A 431 11.41 4.38 -19.27
N LEU A 432 10.71 4.91 -18.29
CA LEU A 432 9.47 4.31 -17.77
C LEU A 432 8.31 4.45 -18.76
N ARG A 433 8.06 5.69 -19.22
CA ARG A 433 6.89 6.01 -20.05
C ARG A 433 6.97 5.45 -21.43
N ASP A 434 8.13 5.49 -22.06
CA ASP A 434 8.30 4.96 -23.41
C ASP A 434 8.18 3.43 -23.42
N THR A 435 8.74 2.78 -22.37
CA THR A 435 8.57 1.34 -22.21
C THR A 435 7.10 0.96 -21.97
N ILE A 436 6.36 1.71 -21.16
CA ILE A 436 4.92 1.50 -20.92
C ILE A 436 4.16 1.68 -22.24
N ARG A 437 4.39 2.78 -22.96
CA ARG A 437 3.72 3.10 -24.22
C ARG A 437 3.95 2.03 -25.28
N ALA A 438 5.18 1.58 -25.45
CA ALA A 438 5.54 0.52 -26.40
C ALA A 438 4.86 -0.83 -26.13
N ASN A 439 4.33 -1.02 -24.92
CA ASN A 439 3.67 -2.26 -24.52
C ASN A 439 2.16 -2.14 -24.31
N LEU A 440 1.54 -1.00 -24.61
CA LEU A 440 0.09 -0.79 -24.39
C LEU A 440 -0.78 -1.82 -25.10
N ALA A 441 -0.43 -2.19 -26.33
CA ALA A 441 -1.14 -3.22 -27.10
C ALA A 441 -1.16 -4.58 -26.38
N ARG A 442 -0.17 -4.87 -25.52
CA ARG A 442 -0.12 -6.09 -24.69
C ARG A 442 -1.11 -6.06 -23.54
N LEU A 443 -1.70 -4.90 -23.22
CA LEU A 443 -2.80 -4.75 -22.25
C LEU A 443 -4.17 -5.10 -22.84
N GLY A 444 -4.26 -5.47 -24.10
CA GLY A 444 -5.49 -5.76 -24.84
C GLY A 444 -6.47 -6.78 -24.22
N GLY A 445 -6.12 -7.33 -23.11
CA GLY A 445 -6.89 -8.00 -22.08
C GLY A 445 -6.01 -8.05 -20.88
N CYS A 446 -6.55 -7.85 -19.67
CA CYS A 446 -5.79 -8.18 -18.47
C CYS A 446 -5.31 -9.62 -18.65
N PRO A 447 -4.01 -9.93 -18.67
CA PRO A 447 -3.59 -11.30 -18.80
C PRO A 447 -4.09 -12.06 -17.58
N ASN A 448 -5.21 -12.77 -17.74
CA ASN A 448 -5.97 -13.44 -16.69
C ASN A 448 -5.11 -14.34 -15.81
N GLU A 449 -4.05 -14.90 -16.34
CA GLU A 449 -3.09 -15.73 -15.61
C GLU A 449 -2.32 -14.95 -14.50
N PHE A 450 -2.15 -13.63 -14.66
CA PHE A 450 -1.49 -12.79 -13.65
C PHE A 450 -2.49 -12.13 -12.71
N CYS A 451 -3.67 -11.81 -13.20
CA CYS A 451 -4.71 -11.17 -12.40
C CYS A 451 -5.35 -12.12 -11.40
N SER A 452 -5.40 -13.41 -11.68
CA SER A 452 -5.85 -14.43 -10.72
C SER A 452 -5.03 -14.48 -9.43
N SER A 453 -3.81 -13.95 -9.46
CA SER A 453 -2.93 -13.82 -8.29
C SER A 453 -2.69 -12.37 -7.87
N CYS A 454 -3.45 -11.42 -8.43
CA CYS A 454 -3.38 -10.03 -8.02
C CYS A 454 -3.87 -9.90 -6.58
N ALA A 455 -2.95 -9.63 -5.63
CA ALA A 455 -3.24 -9.49 -4.22
C ALA A 455 -4.01 -8.19 -3.94
N GLY A 456 -5.23 -8.12 -4.40
CA GLY A 456 -6.25 -7.20 -3.93
C GLY A 456 -6.10 -5.71 -4.30
N ALA A 457 -4.97 -5.06 -4.02
CA ALA A 457 -4.86 -3.62 -4.13
C ALA A 457 -5.12 -3.10 -5.56
N THR A 458 -4.39 -3.61 -6.53
CA THR A 458 -4.53 -3.19 -7.94
C THR A 458 -5.91 -3.54 -8.49
N CYS A 459 -6.47 -4.69 -8.12
CA CYS A 459 -7.80 -5.11 -8.55
C CYS A 459 -8.91 -4.19 -8.01
N VAL A 460 -8.87 -3.85 -6.73
CA VAL A 460 -9.85 -2.94 -6.11
C VAL A 460 -9.79 -1.53 -6.74
N ILE A 461 -8.58 -1.03 -6.96
CA ILE A 461 -8.36 0.26 -7.62
C ILE A 461 -8.91 0.20 -9.06
N ASN A 462 -8.67 -0.91 -9.76
CA ASN A 462 -9.14 -1.13 -11.12
C ASN A 462 -10.68 -1.16 -11.22
N GLN A 463 -11.35 -1.88 -10.31
CA GLN A 463 -12.82 -1.87 -10.22
C GLN A 463 -13.39 -0.47 -9.98
N GLY A 464 -12.77 0.28 -9.06
CA GLY A 464 -13.21 1.64 -8.80
C GLY A 464 -13.02 2.55 -10.02
N THR A 465 -11.94 2.36 -10.78
CA THR A 465 -11.71 3.07 -12.05
C THR A 465 -12.80 2.73 -13.06
N GLU A 466 -13.07 1.43 -13.27
CA GLU A 466 -14.11 0.97 -14.20
C GLU A 466 -15.49 1.53 -13.83
N ARG A 467 -15.84 1.49 -12.54
CA ARG A 467 -17.10 2.08 -12.05
C ARG A 467 -17.19 3.56 -12.39
N ALA A 468 -16.12 4.32 -12.15
CA ALA A 468 -16.08 5.75 -12.47
C ALA A 468 -16.24 6.04 -13.99
N LEU A 469 -15.78 5.14 -14.85
CA LEU A 469 -16.00 5.22 -16.29
C LEU A 469 -17.43 4.87 -16.67
N LYS A 470 -18.02 3.82 -16.10
CA LYS A 470 -19.42 3.41 -16.28
C LYS A 470 -20.37 4.53 -15.83
N ASP A 471 -20.17 5.10 -14.65
CA ASP A 471 -20.97 6.20 -14.12
C ASP A 471 -20.95 7.40 -15.06
N GLN A 472 -19.80 7.73 -15.63
CA GLN A 472 -19.67 8.83 -16.59
C GLN A 472 -20.42 8.56 -17.88
N VAL A 473 -20.32 7.36 -18.43
CA VAL A 473 -21.04 6.95 -19.66
C VAL A 473 -22.55 6.95 -19.40
N ALA A 474 -23.00 6.36 -18.28
CA ALA A 474 -24.41 6.35 -17.89
C ALA A 474 -24.97 7.76 -17.72
N LYS A 475 -24.17 8.69 -17.17
CA LYS A 475 -24.54 10.10 -17.13
C LYS A 475 -24.73 10.69 -18.53
N TRP A 476 -23.76 10.50 -19.42
CA TRP A 476 -23.86 11.01 -20.78
C TRP A 476 -25.03 10.40 -21.57
N LEU A 477 -25.36 9.13 -21.37
CA LEU A 477 -26.52 8.49 -21.99
C LEU A 477 -27.84 9.10 -21.52
N ARG A 478 -27.95 9.47 -20.23
CA ARG A 478 -29.14 10.15 -19.68
C ARG A 478 -29.28 11.60 -20.17
N ASP A 479 -28.12 12.30 -20.18
CA ASP A 479 -28.11 13.76 -20.47
C ASP A 479 -28.09 14.04 -21.99
N TYR A 480 -27.98 12.99 -22.82
CA TYR A 480 -27.89 13.16 -24.27
C TYR A 480 -29.24 13.51 -24.86
N GLU A 481 -29.42 14.79 -25.22
CA GLU A 481 -30.48 15.24 -26.08
C GLU A 481 -29.97 15.32 -27.53
N PRO A 482 -30.51 14.49 -28.48
CA PRO A 482 -30.07 14.57 -29.86
C PRO A 482 -30.38 15.94 -30.44
N SER A 483 -29.37 16.58 -31.03
CA SER A 483 -29.58 17.88 -31.71
C SER A 483 -30.54 17.72 -32.87
N PRO A 484 -31.21 18.81 -33.32
CA PRO A 484 -32.08 18.75 -34.49
C PRO A 484 -31.40 18.23 -35.77
N SER A 485 -30.08 18.38 -35.89
CA SER A 485 -29.30 17.84 -36.99
C SER A 485 -29.11 16.31 -36.88
N ASP A 486 -29.02 15.77 -35.67
CA ASP A 486 -28.83 14.34 -35.41
C ASP A 486 -30.10 13.52 -35.74
N ARG A 487 -31.25 14.16 -35.71
CA ARG A 487 -32.54 13.53 -36.03
C ARG A 487 -32.78 13.34 -37.56
N ARG A 488 -31.99 14.01 -38.43
CA ARG A 488 -32.13 13.92 -39.86
C ARG A 488 -31.34 12.77 -40.54
N THR A 489 -30.42 12.15 -39.81
CA THR A 489 -29.60 11.05 -40.33
C THR A 489 -30.10 9.67 -39.87
N ALA A 490 -31.14 9.58 -39.10
CA ALA A 490 -31.75 8.32 -38.60
C ALA A 490 -33.08 7.97 -39.30
N SER A 491 -33.42 8.66 -40.37
CA SER A 491 -34.62 8.39 -41.22
C SER A 491 -34.27 7.75 -42.56
#